data_2f9d820941b3f156fe4d67cf8196c2cb
#
_entry.id   2f9d820941b3f156fe4d67cf8196c2cb
#
_cell.length_a   1.000
_cell.length_b   1.000
_cell.length_c   1.000
_cell.angle_alpha   90.00
_cell.angle_beta   90.00
_cell.angle_gamma   90.00
#
_symmetry.space_group_name_H-M   'P 1'
#
loop_
_entity.id
_entity.type
_entity.pdbx_description
1 polymer ?
#
loop_
_entity_poly.entity_id
_entity_poly.type
_entity_poly.pdbx_seq_one_letter_code
_entity_poly.pdbx_strand_id
1 'polypeptide(L)'
;GRTNYRDWAIEQLDFYAANYQSWPLQTWNGKARMMGQSLDEASAIPSLVDAVRLLSPEVSVPHRKEWQDKLFTPIAQNLIDFNQGVNNIAVWHAAAIGLIALEFNDSSLLNTALNGDKGLNTLLNKGITKDYIWYEGAFSYNNYVVAAMVPLFKYASIKGKGALLNSPMLLAQNMLLSPAQFQFDNGYLPT
;
A
#
# COMPACT_ATOMS: atom_id res chain seq x y z
N GLY A 1 -15.76 -26.99 -3.85
CA GLY A 1 -14.98 -25.97 -4.60
C GLY A 1 -14.44 -24.84 -3.73
N ARG A 2 -15.28 -24.20 -2.89
CA ARG A 2 -14.82 -23.04 -2.06
C ARG A 2 -13.87 -23.43 -0.93
N THR A 3 -14.04 -24.62 -0.35
CA THR A 3 -13.21 -25.12 0.75
C THR A 3 -11.74 -25.26 0.33
N ASN A 4 -11.49 -25.77 -0.88
CA ASN A 4 -10.13 -25.97 -1.36
C ASN A 4 -9.35 -24.66 -1.56
N TYR A 5 -9.99 -23.59 -2.03
CA TYR A 5 -9.32 -22.29 -2.18
C TYR A 5 -9.04 -21.63 -0.83
N ARG A 6 -9.94 -21.78 0.14
CA ARG A 6 -9.72 -21.29 1.51
C ARG A 6 -8.51 -21.97 2.14
N ASP A 7 -8.51 -23.30 2.15
CA ASP A 7 -7.46 -24.07 2.79
C ASP A 7 -6.10 -23.80 2.12
N TRP A 8 -6.09 -23.74 0.79
CA TRP A 8 -4.89 -23.33 0.04
C TRP A 8 -4.41 -21.92 0.42
N ALA A 9 -5.30 -20.95 0.56
CA ALA A 9 -4.91 -19.59 0.93
C ALA A 9 -4.36 -19.50 2.36
N ILE A 10 -4.90 -20.30 3.30
CA ILE A 10 -4.35 -20.43 4.65
C ILE A 10 -2.94 -21.01 4.58
N GLU A 11 -2.76 -22.12 3.85
CA GLU A 11 -1.44 -22.76 3.68
C GLU A 11 -0.40 -21.80 3.08
N GLN A 12 -0.80 -20.94 2.13
CA GLN A 12 0.11 -19.94 1.56
C GLN A 12 0.51 -18.88 2.60
N LEU A 13 -0.44 -18.34 3.37
CA LEU A 13 -0.14 -17.36 4.42
C LEU A 13 0.75 -17.97 5.52
N ASP A 14 0.49 -19.22 5.90
CA ASP A 14 1.30 -19.96 6.85
C ASP A 14 2.72 -20.18 6.32
N PHE A 15 2.84 -20.57 5.05
CA PHE A 15 4.15 -20.72 4.40
C PHE A 15 4.94 -19.41 4.39
N TYR A 16 4.31 -18.30 4.01
CA TYR A 16 4.95 -16.98 4.03
C TYR A 16 5.35 -16.57 5.46
N ALA A 17 4.45 -16.72 6.43
CA ALA A 17 4.73 -16.37 7.82
C ALA A 17 5.88 -17.21 8.41
N ALA A 18 5.94 -18.50 8.09
CA ALA A 18 6.99 -19.39 8.56
C ALA A 18 8.36 -19.08 7.96
N ASN A 19 8.42 -18.58 6.73
CA ASN A 19 9.66 -18.50 5.96
C ASN A 19 10.14 -17.07 5.71
N TYR A 20 9.28 -16.05 5.74
CA TYR A 20 9.59 -14.67 5.34
C TYR A 20 10.88 -14.14 5.94
N GLN A 21 11.07 -14.31 7.26
CA GLN A 21 12.25 -13.77 7.94
C GLN A 21 13.55 -14.54 7.65
N SER A 22 13.45 -15.77 7.15
CA SER A 22 14.61 -16.59 6.75
C SER A 22 15.06 -16.31 5.31
N TRP A 23 14.22 -15.71 4.47
CA TRP A 23 14.61 -15.38 3.11
C TRP A 23 15.65 -14.28 3.05
N PRO A 24 16.54 -14.30 2.05
CA PRO A 24 17.56 -13.27 1.88
C PRO A 24 16.93 -11.88 1.76
N LEU A 25 17.49 -10.91 2.51
CA LEU A 25 17.07 -9.51 2.38
C LEU A 25 17.61 -8.94 1.06
N GLN A 26 16.71 -8.57 0.17
CA GLN A 26 17.04 -7.81 -1.03
C GLN A 26 17.18 -6.33 -0.66
N THR A 27 18.23 -5.67 -1.18
CA THR A 27 18.53 -4.27 -0.86
C THR A 27 18.76 -3.42 -2.11
N TRP A 28 18.50 -3.98 -3.29
CA TRP A 28 18.77 -3.29 -4.56
C TRP A 28 17.94 -2.00 -4.72
N ASN A 29 16.66 -2.05 -4.38
CA ASN A 29 15.78 -0.89 -4.45
C ASN A 29 14.81 -0.92 -3.26
N GLY A 30 15.38 -0.67 -2.09
CA GLY A 30 14.70 -0.82 -0.82
C GLY A 30 14.88 -2.18 -0.17
N LYS A 31 14.16 -2.41 0.92
CA LYS A 31 14.24 -3.65 1.67
C LYS A 31 13.04 -4.54 1.34
N ALA A 32 13.31 -5.74 0.84
CA ALA A 32 12.30 -6.75 0.52
C ALA A 32 12.84 -8.15 0.79
N ARG A 33 11.97 -9.13 1.03
CA ARG A 33 12.33 -10.54 1.20
C ARG A 33 11.51 -11.46 0.31
N MET A 34 10.24 -11.14 0.11
CA MET A 34 9.33 -11.92 -0.72
C MET A 34 9.49 -11.59 -2.20
N MET A 35 9.86 -10.35 -2.50
CA MET A 35 10.02 -9.83 -3.85
C MET A 35 11.45 -9.34 -4.11
N GLY A 36 11.78 -9.01 -5.37
CA GLY A 36 13.10 -8.52 -5.75
C GLY A 36 13.40 -7.09 -5.28
N GLN A 37 12.36 -6.30 -4.98
CA GLN A 37 12.46 -4.91 -4.52
C GLN A 37 11.26 -4.54 -3.64
N SER A 38 11.41 -3.46 -2.89
CA SER A 38 10.40 -3.01 -1.93
C SER A 38 9.09 -2.54 -2.58
N LEU A 39 9.15 -1.99 -3.79
CA LEU A 39 7.96 -1.59 -4.54
C LEU A 39 7.07 -2.79 -4.87
N ASP A 40 7.67 -3.87 -5.37
CA ASP A 40 6.93 -5.09 -5.72
C ASP A 40 6.33 -5.74 -4.46
N GLU A 41 7.08 -5.73 -3.36
CA GLU A 41 6.58 -6.21 -2.07
C GLU A 41 5.41 -5.37 -1.57
N ALA A 42 5.49 -4.04 -1.64
CA ALA A 42 4.40 -3.15 -1.27
C ALA A 42 3.16 -3.35 -2.16
N SER A 43 3.35 -3.58 -3.46
CA SER A 43 2.26 -3.79 -4.43
C SER A 43 1.52 -5.12 -4.23
N ALA A 44 2.15 -6.11 -3.58
CA ALA A 44 1.52 -7.38 -3.23
C ALA A 44 0.61 -7.28 -1.98
N ILE A 45 0.84 -6.30 -1.11
CA ILE A 45 0.13 -6.17 0.17
C ILE A 45 -1.40 -6.06 0.04
N PRO A 46 -1.98 -5.31 -0.92
CA PRO A 46 -3.43 -5.25 -1.06
C PRO A 46 -4.08 -6.64 -1.18
N SER A 47 -3.50 -7.53 -1.97
CA SER A 47 -4.02 -8.89 -2.15
C SER A 47 -3.83 -9.76 -0.90
N LEU A 48 -2.69 -9.66 -0.23
CA LEU A 48 -2.42 -10.42 0.99
C LEU A 48 -3.34 -9.99 2.15
N VAL A 49 -3.53 -8.68 2.32
CA VAL A 49 -4.43 -8.13 3.34
C VAL A 49 -5.89 -8.49 3.06
N ASP A 50 -6.32 -8.47 1.80
CA ASP A 50 -7.67 -8.91 1.42
C ASP A 50 -7.86 -10.41 1.71
N ALA A 51 -6.84 -11.25 1.47
CA ALA A 51 -6.87 -12.65 1.83
C ALA A 51 -7.05 -12.85 3.34
N VAL A 52 -6.25 -12.17 4.18
CA VAL A 52 -6.39 -12.22 5.64
C VAL A 52 -7.79 -11.81 6.07
N ARG A 53 -8.32 -10.71 5.54
CA ARG A 53 -9.67 -10.23 5.85
C ARG A 53 -10.75 -11.26 5.52
N LEU A 54 -10.67 -11.89 4.36
CA LEU A 54 -11.65 -12.88 3.90
C LEU A 54 -11.57 -14.18 4.71
N LEU A 55 -10.37 -14.53 5.17
CA LEU A 55 -10.13 -15.73 5.99
C LEU A 55 -10.38 -15.50 7.49
N SER A 56 -10.46 -14.26 7.95
CA SER A 56 -10.59 -13.92 9.37
C SER A 56 -11.75 -14.62 10.09
N PRO A 57 -12.91 -14.92 9.49
CA PRO A 57 -13.97 -15.69 10.14
C PRO A 57 -13.64 -17.18 10.31
N GLU A 58 -12.67 -17.68 9.54
CA GLU A 58 -12.35 -19.12 9.43
C GLU A 58 -11.10 -19.51 10.25
N VAL A 59 -10.32 -18.53 10.71
CA VAL A 59 -9.08 -18.77 11.46
C VAL A 59 -9.16 -18.20 12.86
N SER A 60 -8.46 -18.84 13.80
CA SER A 60 -8.41 -18.37 15.18
C SER A 60 -7.66 -17.04 15.33
N VAL A 61 -7.96 -16.28 16.36
CA VAL A 61 -7.25 -15.03 16.69
C VAL A 61 -5.75 -15.25 16.89
N PRO A 62 -5.28 -16.30 17.62
CA PRO A 62 -3.86 -16.59 17.73
C PRO A 62 -3.19 -16.89 16.38
N HIS A 63 -3.85 -17.64 15.49
CA HIS A 63 -3.32 -17.95 14.17
C HIS A 63 -3.14 -16.68 13.30
N ARG A 64 -4.16 -15.82 13.30
CA ARG A 64 -4.09 -14.52 12.61
C ARG A 64 -3.00 -13.62 13.20
N LYS A 65 -2.78 -13.67 14.53
CA LYS A 65 -1.69 -12.95 15.18
C LYS A 65 -0.32 -13.47 14.75
N GLU A 66 -0.18 -14.74 14.49
CA GLU A 66 1.05 -15.31 13.96
C GLU A 66 1.40 -14.75 12.57
N TRP A 67 0.42 -14.64 11.67
CA TRP A 67 0.61 -13.94 10.39
C TRP A 67 1.04 -12.48 10.59
N GLN A 68 0.37 -11.77 11.50
CA GLN A 68 0.77 -10.40 11.83
C GLN A 68 2.23 -10.31 12.26
N ASP A 69 2.64 -11.11 13.24
CA ASP A 69 3.96 -11.00 13.88
C ASP A 69 5.10 -11.50 12.98
N LYS A 70 4.85 -12.55 12.19
CA LYS A 70 5.91 -13.21 11.43
C LYS A 70 5.99 -12.74 9.96
N LEU A 71 4.92 -12.17 9.41
CA LEU A 71 4.87 -11.72 8.03
C LEU A 71 4.63 -10.21 7.92
N PHE A 72 3.46 -9.73 8.33
CA PHE A 72 3.03 -8.37 8.03
C PHE A 72 3.80 -7.29 8.80
N THR A 73 4.09 -7.51 10.08
CA THR A 73 4.91 -6.56 10.86
C THR A 73 6.35 -6.46 10.33
N PRO A 74 7.06 -7.56 10.03
CA PRO A 74 8.37 -7.48 9.37
C PRO A 74 8.34 -6.81 7.99
N ILE A 75 7.31 -7.05 7.18
CA ILE A 75 7.14 -6.34 5.90
C ILE A 75 7.00 -4.84 6.15
N ALA A 76 6.08 -4.43 7.03
CA ALA A 76 5.87 -3.03 7.34
C ALA A 76 7.16 -2.35 7.83
N GLN A 77 7.93 -3.03 8.68
CA GLN A 77 9.22 -2.51 9.16
C GLN A 77 10.24 -2.33 8.02
N ASN A 78 10.36 -3.30 7.11
CA ASN A 78 11.22 -3.17 5.94
C ASN A 78 10.85 -1.96 5.06
N LEU A 79 9.54 -1.72 4.87
CA LEU A 79 9.05 -0.58 4.09
C LEU A 79 9.29 0.76 4.80
N ILE A 80 9.17 0.81 6.14
CA ILE A 80 9.46 2.00 6.96
C ILE A 80 10.95 2.34 6.92
N ASP A 81 11.81 1.35 7.07
CA ASP A 81 13.26 1.52 7.12
C ASP A 81 13.84 2.04 5.79
N PHE A 82 13.12 1.88 4.69
CA PHE A 82 13.57 2.32 3.39
C PHE A 82 13.19 3.76 3.09
N ASN A 83 14.19 4.62 2.99
CA ASN A 83 14.00 6.04 2.78
C ASN A 83 14.46 6.48 1.38
N GLN A 84 13.54 6.62 0.45
CA GLN A 84 13.82 7.18 -0.87
C GLN A 84 13.43 8.67 -1.04
N GLY A 85 12.93 9.30 0.00
CA GLY A 85 12.39 10.66 -0.11
C GLY A 85 10.97 10.68 -0.71
N VAL A 86 10.62 11.81 -1.35
CA VAL A 86 9.32 11.96 -2.02
C VAL A 86 9.42 11.34 -3.42
N ASN A 87 8.73 10.25 -3.67
CA ASN A 87 8.60 9.62 -4.99
C ASN A 87 7.40 8.66 -5.00
N ASN A 88 7.05 8.13 -6.17
CA ASN A 88 5.92 7.22 -6.31
C ASN A 88 6.07 5.94 -5.45
N ILE A 89 7.27 5.39 -5.32
CA ILE A 89 7.55 4.19 -4.52
C ILE A 89 7.19 4.43 -3.04
N ALA A 90 7.55 5.60 -2.50
CA ALA A 90 7.22 5.95 -1.12
C ALA A 90 5.71 6.01 -0.88
N VAL A 91 4.91 6.42 -1.88
CA VAL A 91 3.43 6.38 -1.79
C VAL A 91 2.92 4.95 -1.73
N TRP A 92 3.48 4.03 -2.53
CA TRP A 92 3.17 2.60 -2.45
C TRP A 92 3.51 2.03 -1.08
N HIS A 93 4.66 2.39 -0.50
CA HIS A 93 5.04 1.96 0.85
C HIS A 93 4.06 2.47 1.90
N ALA A 94 3.75 3.77 1.90
CA ALA A 94 2.81 4.36 2.85
C ALA A 94 1.42 3.71 2.76
N ALA A 95 0.92 3.47 1.55
CA ALA A 95 -0.35 2.80 1.33
C ALA A 95 -0.34 1.35 1.84
N ALA A 96 0.72 0.59 1.56
CA ALA A 96 0.87 -0.79 2.04
C ALA A 96 0.93 -0.87 3.57
N ILE A 97 1.73 0.00 4.21
CA ILE A 97 1.80 0.11 5.67
C ILE A 97 0.43 0.44 6.26
N GLY A 98 -0.30 1.38 5.64
CA GLY A 98 -1.66 1.75 6.05
C GLY A 98 -2.66 0.58 5.95
N LEU A 99 -2.58 -0.24 4.89
CA LEU A 99 -3.39 -1.44 4.73
C LEU A 99 -3.12 -2.47 5.83
N ILE A 100 -1.86 -2.74 6.13
CA ILE A 100 -1.45 -3.65 7.22
C ILE A 100 -2.01 -3.11 8.56
N ALA A 101 -1.80 -1.83 8.82
CA ALA A 101 -2.27 -1.18 10.04
C ALA A 101 -3.79 -1.28 10.22
N LEU A 102 -4.56 -1.07 9.16
CA LEU A 102 -6.02 -1.18 9.17
C LEU A 102 -6.48 -2.63 9.41
N GLU A 103 -5.81 -3.62 8.78
CA GLU A 103 -6.20 -5.01 8.97
C GLU A 103 -5.99 -5.46 10.40
N PHE A 104 -4.87 -5.14 11.00
CA PHE A 104 -4.52 -5.60 12.34
C PHE A 104 -4.90 -4.61 13.46
N ASN A 105 -5.62 -3.53 13.13
CA ASN A 105 -6.06 -2.48 14.06
C ASN A 105 -4.89 -1.81 14.82
N ASP A 106 -3.75 -1.65 14.18
CA ASP A 106 -2.57 -0.97 14.74
C ASP A 106 -2.65 0.54 14.48
N SER A 107 -3.10 1.28 15.49
CA SER A 107 -3.26 2.74 15.39
C SER A 107 -1.92 3.49 15.31
N SER A 108 -0.84 2.95 15.91
CA SER A 108 0.49 3.55 15.85
C SER A 108 1.06 3.41 14.44
N LEU A 109 0.98 2.21 13.87
CA LEU A 109 1.41 1.94 12.51
C LEU A 109 0.59 2.75 11.49
N LEU A 110 -0.73 2.88 11.71
CA LEU A 110 -1.60 3.70 10.87
C LEU A 110 -1.19 5.17 10.92
N ASN A 111 -0.89 5.70 12.09
CA ASN A 111 -0.41 7.06 12.23
C ASN A 111 0.93 7.26 11.51
N THR A 112 1.85 6.32 11.61
CA THR A 112 3.13 6.33 10.85
C THR A 112 2.86 6.36 9.34
N ALA A 113 1.96 5.51 8.85
CA ALA A 113 1.60 5.43 7.44
C ALA A 113 0.95 6.71 6.88
N LEU A 114 0.16 7.40 7.70
CA LEU A 114 -0.57 8.59 7.26
C LEU A 114 0.16 9.89 7.56
N ASN A 115 0.74 10.04 8.74
CA ASN A 115 1.22 11.31 9.29
C ASN A 115 2.71 11.32 9.65
N GLY A 116 3.42 10.20 9.51
CA GLY A 116 4.87 10.16 9.71
C GLY A 116 5.62 11.07 8.73
N ASP A 117 6.92 11.24 8.93
CA ASP A 117 7.78 12.08 8.06
C ASP A 117 7.71 11.67 6.58
N LYS A 118 7.38 10.40 6.31
CA LYS A 118 7.14 9.80 5.00
C LYS A 118 5.76 9.18 4.90
N GLY A 119 4.87 9.62 5.75
CA GLY A 119 3.47 9.27 5.69
C GLY A 119 2.80 9.87 4.47
N LEU A 120 1.68 9.27 4.09
CA LEU A 120 0.93 9.62 2.88
C LEU A 120 0.65 11.13 2.79
N ASN A 121 0.21 11.77 3.87
CA ASN A 121 -0.10 13.21 3.88
C ASN A 121 1.14 14.05 3.56
N THR A 122 2.30 13.71 4.12
CA THR A 122 3.57 14.42 3.84
C THR A 122 4.00 14.23 2.38
N LEU A 123 3.89 13.01 1.86
CA LEU A 123 4.27 12.68 0.48
C LEU A 123 3.39 13.44 -0.53
N LEU A 124 2.07 13.43 -0.32
CA LEU A 124 1.13 14.13 -1.20
C LEU A 124 1.32 15.65 -1.17
N ASN A 125 1.49 16.23 0.02
CA ASN A 125 1.72 17.67 0.16
C ASN A 125 3.01 18.16 -0.50
N LYS A 126 4.04 17.31 -0.57
CA LYS A 126 5.33 17.66 -1.18
C LYS A 126 5.42 17.25 -2.66
N GLY A 127 4.70 16.20 -3.05
CA GLY A 127 4.81 15.58 -4.37
C GLY A 127 3.77 16.05 -5.38
N ILE A 128 2.66 16.65 -4.94
CA ILE A 128 1.62 17.15 -5.85
C ILE A 128 1.87 18.63 -6.16
N THR A 129 1.90 18.97 -7.43
CA THR A 129 2.03 20.37 -7.91
C THR A 129 0.71 21.14 -7.72
N LYS A 130 0.74 22.45 -7.98
CA LYS A 130 -0.47 23.31 -7.95
C LYS A 130 -1.52 22.90 -8.97
N ASP A 131 -1.10 22.22 -10.05
CA ASP A 131 -1.97 21.73 -11.11
C ASP A 131 -2.44 20.29 -10.85
N TYR A 132 -2.24 19.78 -9.65
CA TYR A 132 -2.57 18.40 -9.26
C TYR A 132 -1.88 17.33 -10.08
N ILE A 133 -0.66 17.59 -10.55
CA ILE A 133 0.20 16.62 -11.24
C ILE A 133 1.29 16.17 -10.26
N TRP A 134 1.61 14.89 -10.31
CA TRP A 134 2.73 14.35 -9.55
C TRP A 134 4.05 14.89 -10.10
N TYR A 135 4.92 15.39 -9.23
CA TYR A 135 6.11 16.19 -9.59
C TYR A 135 7.13 15.44 -10.46
N GLU A 136 7.11 14.11 -10.51
CA GLU A 136 7.98 13.31 -11.38
C GLU A 136 7.67 13.50 -12.88
N GLY A 137 6.61 14.24 -13.22
CA GLY A 137 6.40 14.87 -14.52
C GLY A 137 5.66 14.02 -15.57
N ALA A 138 5.65 12.70 -15.46
CA ALA A 138 4.92 11.85 -16.39
C ALA A 138 3.49 11.57 -15.90
N PHE A 139 2.49 11.67 -16.78
CA PHE A 139 1.10 11.35 -16.42
C PHE A 139 0.92 9.89 -16.01
N SER A 140 1.74 8.97 -16.52
CA SER A 140 1.79 7.58 -16.07
C SER A 140 2.13 7.47 -14.59
N TYR A 141 3.08 8.25 -14.08
CA TYR A 141 3.41 8.30 -12.65
C TYR A 141 2.30 8.94 -11.82
N ASN A 142 1.59 9.93 -12.38
CA ASN A 142 0.42 10.50 -11.72
C ASN A 142 -0.64 9.42 -11.46
N ASN A 143 -0.99 8.66 -12.48
CA ASN A 143 -1.94 7.55 -12.36
C ASN A 143 -1.42 6.43 -11.46
N TYR A 144 -0.11 6.16 -11.48
CA TYR A 144 0.52 5.13 -10.67
C TYR A 144 0.48 5.45 -9.17
N VAL A 145 0.66 6.72 -8.81
CA VAL A 145 0.50 7.21 -7.43
C VAL A 145 -0.95 7.07 -6.96
N VAL A 146 -1.91 7.42 -7.81
CA VAL A 146 -3.34 7.22 -7.48
C VAL A 146 -3.65 5.74 -7.30
N ALA A 147 -3.14 4.88 -8.18
CA ALA A 147 -3.34 3.43 -8.10
C ALA A 147 -2.86 2.84 -6.77
N ALA A 148 -1.75 3.35 -6.20
CA ALA A 148 -1.26 2.94 -4.89
C ALA A 148 -2.27 3.22 -3.76
N MET A 149 -3.01 4.33 -3.85
CA MET A 149 -3.91 4.78 -2.78
C MET A 149 -5.30 4.12 -2.85
N VAL A 150 -5.77 3.71 -4.03
CA VAL A 150 -7.13 3.18 -4.22
C VAL A 150 -7.44 1.98 -3.30
N PRO A 151 -6.57 0.96 -3.15
CA PRO A 151 -6.80 -0.13 -2.22
C PRO A 151 -6.93 0.35 -0.77
N LEU A 152 -6.10 1.32 -0.36
CA LEU A 152 -6.14 1.90 0.98
C LEU A 152 -7.47 2.61 1.25
N PHE A 153 -7.97 3.41 0.31
CA PHE A 153 -9.26 4.09 0.41
C PHE A 153 -10.42 3.11 0.56
N LYS A 154 -10.45 2.11 -0.34
CA LYS A 154 -11.45 1.04 -0.29
C LYS A 154 -11.41 0.33 1.06
N TYR A 155 -10.23 -0.02 1.53
CA TYR A 155 -10.06 -0.80 2.75
C TYR A 155 -10.43 0.01 4.00
N ALA A 156 -10.03 1.27 4.06
CA ALA A 156 -10.41 2.18 5.14
C ALA A 156 -11.94 2.36 5.21
N SER A 157 -12.62 2.43 4.08
CA SER A 157 -14.08 2.46 4.02
C SER A 157 -14.69 1.18 4.60
N ILE A 158 -14.20 0.00 4.22
CA ILE A 158 -14.64 -1.30 4.76
C ILE A 158 -14.46 -1.36 6.28
N LYS A 159 -13.37 -0.81 6.80
CA LYS A 159 -13.07 -0.78 8.25
C LYS A 159 -13.74 0.38 9.01
N GLY A 160 -14.59 1.17 8.36
CA GLY A 160 -15.26 2.33 8.99
C GLY A 160 -14.30 3.49 9.32
N LYS A 161 -13.13 3.54 8.67
CA LYS A 161 -12.07 4.53 8.89
C LYS A 161 -11.91 5.51 7.71
N GLY A 162 -12.85 5.51 6.75
CA GLY A 162 -12.76 6.32 5.53
C GLY A 162 -12.53 7.79 5.78
N ALA A 163 -13.12 8.37 6.82
CA ALA A 163 -12.96 9.77 7.18
C ALA A 163 -11.50 10.22 7.40
N LEU A 164 -10.61 9.30 7.80
CA LEU A 164 -9.17 9.59 7.97
C LEU A 164 -8.47 9.90 6.65
N LEU A 165 -9.07 9.53 5.53
CA LEU A 165 -8.48 9.63 4.19
C LEU A 165 -9.22 10.63 3.29
N ASN A 166 -10.12 11.47 3.83
CA ASN A 166 -10.88 12.44 3.04
C ASN A 166 -9.96 13.39 2.25
N SER A 167 -8.91 13.94 2.87
CA SER A 167 -7.97 14.83 2.17
C SER A 167 -7.15 14.09 1.09
N PRO A 168 -6.49 12.96 1.36
CA PRO A 168 -5.85 12.15 0.31
C PRO A 168 -6.80 11.74 -0.82
N MET A 169 -8.05 11.42 -0.51
CA MET A 169 -9.04 11.03 -1.52
C MET A 169 -9.40 12.19 -2.45
N LEU A 170 -9.59 13.40 -1.89
CA LEU A 170 -9.85 14.60 -2.69
C LEU A 170 -8.64 14.94 -3.59
N LEU A 171 -7.42 14.83 -3.07
CA LEU A 171 -6.22 15.02 -3.87
C LEU A 171 -6.13 14.00 -5.02
N ALA A 172 -6.39 12.72 -4.74
CA ALA A 172 -6.40 11.66 -5.76
C ALA A 172 -7.46 11.92 -6.86
N GLN A 173 -8.65 12.40 -6.49
CA GLN A 173 -9.68 12.79 -7.46
C GLN A 173 -9.20 13.93 -8.37
N ASN A 174 -8.60 14.98 -7.80
CA ASN A 174 -8.04 16.08 -8.57
C ASN A 174 -6.89 15.62 -9.48
N MET A 175 -6.03 14.73 -9.00
CA MET A 175 -4.96 14.13 -9.82
C MET A 175 -5.50 13.35 -11.01
N LEU A 176 -6.63 12.66 -10.88
CA LEU A 176 -7.27 11.93 -12.00
C LEU A 176 -7.90 12.88 -13.02
N LEU A 177 -8.43 14.02 -12.58
CA LEU A 177 -9.09 14.98 -13.45
C LEU A 177 -8.10 15.95 -14.12
N SER A 178 -7.01 16.26 -13.45
CA SER A 178 -6.04 17.27 -13.89
C SER A 178 -5.47 17.00 -15.30
N PRO A 179 -5.10 15.78 -15.70
CA PRO A 179 -4.55 15.52 -17.03
C PRO A 179 -5.47 15.99 -18.17
N ALA A 180 -6.79 16.03 -17.98
CA ALA A 180 -7.73 16.51 -18.99
C ALA A 180 -7.48 17.97 -19.39
N GLN A 181 -6.87 18.79 -18.52
CA GLN A 181 -6.52 20.18 -18.80
C GLN A 181 -5.34 20.32 -19.79
N PHE A 182 -4.58 19.25 -19.98
CA PHE A 182 -3.40 19.21 -20.86
C PHE A 182 -3.65 18.41 -22.14
N GLN A 183 -4.90 18.04 -22.38
CA GLN A 183 -5.27 17.27 -23.56
C GLN A 183 -5.09 18.10 -24.84
N PHE A 184 -4.46 17.51 -25.86
CA PHE A 184 -4.40 18.09 -27.18
C PHE A 184 -5.77 18.10 -27.88
N ASP A 185 -5.94 18.95 -28.91
CA ASP A 185 -7.19 19.07 -29.67
C ASP A 185 -7.65 17.73 -30.30
N ASN A 186 -6.73 16.82 -30.57
CA ASN A 186 -7.00 15.48 -31.06
C ASN A 186 -7.40 14.46 -29.98
N GLY A 187 -7.51 14.88 -28.72
CA GLY A 187 -7.92 14.05 -27.61
C GLY A 187 -6.79 13.26 -26.93
N TYR A 188 -5.55 13.36 -27.39
CA TYR A 188 -4.42 12.69 -26.75
C TYR A 188 -3.85 13.52 -25.58
N LEU A 189 -3.29 12.83 -24.59
CA LEU A 189 -2.52 13.43 -23.50
C LEU A 189 -1.03 13.49 -23.88
N PRO A 190 -0.29 14.48 -23.38
CA PRO A 190 1.17 14.47 -23.45
C PRO A 190 1.74 13.23 -22.77
N THR A 191 2.79 12.64 -23.31
CA THR A 191 3.48 11.47 -22.72
C THR A 191 4.57 11.91 -21.77
#